data_ed2ed12aaf249218aea793510992884a
#
_entry.id   ed2ed12aaf249218aea793510992884a
#
_cell.length_a   1.000
_cell.length_b   1.000
_cell.length_c   1.000
_cell.angle_alpha   90.00
_cell.angle_beta   90.00
_cell.angle_gamma   90.00
#
_symmetry.space_group_name_H-M   'P 1'
#
loop_
_entity.id
_entity.type
_entity.pdbx_description
1 polymer ?
#
loop_
_entity_poly.entity_id
_entity_poly.type
_entity_poly.pdbx_seq_one_letter_code
_entity_poly.pdbx_strand_id
1 'polypeptide(L)'
;LETERINHYSLNIITMATLKTTFAGLELRNPIIVSSSGLTDSAEKNQKFYEAGVGAIVLKSLFEEQIMLEADWLGDPNMYPEGSDYLVEYVRQHKLSEYLELIKDTKKVCPIPVIASINCYQDAEWVGFAQQMEAAGADAIEINILALQTDMQYNYGSFEQRHIDILSHIKKTVRIPIIMKLGDNLTNPIALIDQLYANGAAAVVLFNRFYQPDIDIEKMKQISGNVFSTGADLVKALRWIGIASAAVNKLDYAASGGIHSPEGIVKAILAGASAVEICSAFYQNSYALVGEYIHFLNLWMDRKGMENIPQFKGMLNVSDLNGVNTFERTQFMKYFSSKK
;
A
#
# COMPACT_ATOMS: atom_id res chain seq x y z
N LEU A 1 -49.63 -44.16 25.58
CA LEU A 1 -48.68 -44.11 24.43
C LEU A 1 -48.26 -42.66 24.23
N GLU A 2 -47.29 -42.24 25.05
CA GLU A 2 -46.57 -40.96 24.86
C GLU A 2 -45.44 -41.20 23.89
N THR A 3 -45.50 -40.53 22.76
CA THR A 3 -44.41 -40.48 21.77
C THR A 3 -43.57 -39.27 22.07
N GLU A 4 -42.31 -39.51 22.50
CA GLU A 4 -41.28 -38.56 22.72
C GLU A 4 -41.05 -37.71 21.46
N ARG A 5 -41.22 -36.40 21.57
CA ARG A 5 -40.72 -35.43 20.61
C ARG A 5 -39.22 -35.25 20.86
N ILE A 6 -38.39 -35.90 20.11
CA ILE A 6 -36.96 -35.64 20.03
C ILE A 6 -36.80 -34.28 19.39
N ASN A 7 -36.44 -33.29 20.18
CA ASN A 7 -36.02 -31.96 19.73
C ASN A 7 -34.65 -32.09 19.01
N HIS A 8 -34.67 -32.09 17.69
CA HIS A 8 -33.47 -31.85 16.90
C HIS A 8 -33.00 -30.37 17.13
N TYR A 9 -32.21 -30.13 18.15
CA TYR A 9 -31.35 -29.00 18.14
C TYR A 9 -30.27 -29.25 17.07
N SER A 10 -30.46 -28.68 15.88
CA SER A 10 -29.40 -28.52 14.90
C SER A 10 -28.28 -27.74 15.59
N LEU A 11 -27.17 -28.40 15.92
CA LEU A 11 -25.94 -27.72 16.22
C LEU A 11 -25.59 -26.94 14.94
N ASN A 12 -25.93 -25.66 14.93
CA ASN A 12 -25.32 -24.73 13.99
C ASN A 12 -23.83 -24.74 14.32
N ILE A 13 -23.06 -25.47 13.54
CA ILE A 13 -21.62 -25.32 13.50
C ILE A 13 -21.42 -23.85 13.08
N ILE A 14 -21.10 -23.02 14.04
CA ILE A 14 -20.67 -21.63 13.76
C ILE A 14 -19.36 -21.78 13.01
N THR A 15 -19.44 -21.80 11.69
CA THR A 15 -18.26 -21.65 10.84
C THR A 15 -17.73 -20.25 11.09
N MET A 16 -16.63 -20.13 11.83
CA MET A 16 -15.98 -18.83 12.08
C MET A 16 -15.66 -18.20 10.72
N ALA A 17 -16.06 -16.94 10.55
CA ALA A 17 -15.76 -16.17 9.34
C ALA A 17 -14.25 -16.18 9.07
N THR A 18 -13.86 -16.31 7.81
CA THR A 18 -12.45 -16.28 7.42
C THR A 18 -12.07 -14.90 6.91
N LEU A 19 -11.01 -14.33 7.50
CA LEU A 19 -10.41 -13.07 7.05
C LEU A 19 -9.40 -13.26 5.91
N LYS A 20 -9.22 -14.50 5.41
CA LYS A 20 -8.31 -14.75 4.29
C LYS A 20 -8.71 -13.94 3.06
N THR A 21 -7.72 -13.39 2.39
CA THR A 21 -7.86 -12.63 1.15
C THR A 21 -6.65 -12.86 0.26
N THR A 22 -6.78 -12.50 -1.02
CA THR A 22 -5.66 -12.50 -1.97
C THR A 22 -5.35 -11.08 -2.37
N PHE A 23 -4.07 -10.72 -2.39
CA PHE A 23 -3.60 -9.41 -2.84
C PHE A 23 -2.34 -9.58 -3.69
N ALA A 24 -2.33 -9.05 -4.90
CA ALA A 24 -1.25 -9.22 -5.88
C ALA A 24 -0.91 -10.70 -6.18
N GLY A 25 -1.89 -11.61 -6.06
CA GLY A 25 -1.68 -13.04 -6.17
C GLY A 25 -1.07 -13.71 -4.92
N LEU A 26 -0.80 -12.94 -3.85
CA LEU A 26 -0.32 -13.46 -2.57
C LEU A 26 -1.48 -13.81 -1.65
N GLU A 27 -1.41 -14.99 -1.04
CA GLU A 27 -2.38 -15.43 -0.02
C GLU A 27 -2.11 -14.73 1.31
N LEU A 28 -3.08 -13.97 1.81
CA LEU A 28 -3.01 -13.26 3.09
C LEU A 28 -3.97 -13.89 4.10
N ARG A 29 -3.51 -14.12 5.33
CA ARG A 29 -4.35 -14.63 6.43
C ARG A 29 -5.44 -13.64 6.86
N ASN A 30 -5.27 -12.34 6.58
CA ASN A 30 -6.23 -11.26 6.75
C ASN A 30 -5.80 -10.04 5.92
N PRO A 31 -6.64 -9.02 5.72
CA PRO A 31 -6.36 -7.90 4.83
C PRO A 31 -5.38 -6.84 5.38
N ILE A 32 -4.81 -7.02 6.57
CA ILE A 32 -3.97 -6.01 7.22
C ILE A 32 -2.52 -6.18 6.82
N ILE A 33 -1.97 -5.18 6.14
CA ILE A 33 -0.56 -5.10 5.74
C ILE A 33 0.11 -3.97 6.51
N VAL A 34 1.31 -4.21 7.06
CA VAL A 34 2.14 -3.12 7.59
C VAL A 34 2.79 -2.41 6.42
N SER A 35 2.50 -1.12 6.27
CA SER A 35 3.05 -0.30 5.18
C SER A 35 4.53 0.01 5.39
N SER A 36 5.23 0.20 4.29
CA SER A 36 6.64 0.61 4.27
C SER A 36 6.91 1.84 5.14
N SER A 37 7.79 1.70 6.11
CA SER A 37 8.17 2.77 7.05
C SER A 37 9.33 2.35 7.95
N GLY A 38 9.74 3.22 8.89
CA GLY A 38 10.68 2.86 9.97
C GLY A 38 10.16 1.82 10.97
N LEU A 39 8.90 1.37 10.83
CA LEU A 39 8.35 0.23 11.59
C LEU A 39 8.76 -1.11 10.99
N THR A 40 9.23 -1.15 9.76
CA THR A 40 9.56 -2.35 8.99
C THR A 40 11.01 -2.38 8.51
N ASP A 41 11.91 -1.70 9.22
CA ASP A 41 13.33 -1.55 8.90
C ASP A 41 14.25 -2.60 9.54
N SER A 42 13.69 -3.54 10.32
CA SER A 42 14.47 -4.64 10.92
C SER A 42 13.63 -5.92 11.09
N ALA A 43 14.28 -7.06 11.02
CA ALA A 43 13.64 -8.36 11.20
C ALA A 43 12.95 -8.50 12.57
N GLU A 44 13.54 -7.91 13.62
CA GLU A 44 12.94 -7.91 14.97
C GLU A 44 11.60 -7.17 15.02
N LYS A 45 11.52 -5.98 14.41
CA LYS A 45 10.25 -5.23 14.33
C LYS A 45 9.22 -5.98 13.49
N ASN A 46 9.64 -6.56 12.38
CA ASN A 46 8.80 -7.34 11.48
C ASN A 46 8.23 -8.58 12.18
N GLN A 47 9.03 -9.27 12.99
CA GLN A 47 8.60 -10.41 13.80
C GLN A 47 7.48 -10.02 14.79
N LYS A 48 7.60 -8.86 15.45
CA LYS A 48 6.55 -8.36 16.38
C LYS A 48 5.21 -8.16 15.66
N PHE A 49 5.23 -7.62 14.43
CA PHE A 49 4.01 -7.48 13.62
C PHE A 49 3.48 -8.83 13.14
N TYR A 50 4.35 -9.77 12.75
CA TYR A 50 3.94 -11.12 12.43
C TYR A 50 3.24 -11.79 13.62
N GLU A 51 3.83 -11.73 14.82
CA GLU A 51 3.27 -12.29 16.04
C GLU A 51 1.95 -11.63 16.43
N ALA A 52 1.81 -10.32 16.19
CA ALA A 52 0.56 -9.58 16.40
C ALA A 52 -0.56 -9.97 15.42
N GLY A 53 -0.23 -10.64 14.30
CA GLY A 53 -1.24 -11.23 13.43
C GLY A 53 -1.41 -10.58 12.05
N VAL A 54 -0.55 -9.66 11.58
CA VAL A 54 -0.69 -9.02 10.25
C VAL A 54 -0.65 -10.02 9.10
N GLY A 55 -1.33 -9.71 8.00
CA GLY A 55 -1.40 -10.55 6.81
C GLY A 55 -0.13 -10.53 5.96
N ALA A 56 0.52 -9.38 5.85
CA ALA A 56 1.79 -9.20 5.13
C ALA A 56 2.57 -8.00 5.67
N ILE A 57 3.82 -7.86 5.24
CA ILE A 57 4.72 -6.77 5.63
C ILE A 57 5.33 -6.18 4.37
N VAL A 58 5.23 -4.85 4.20
CA VAL A 58 6.02 -4.09 3.23
C VAL A 58 7.24 -3.54 3.96
N LEU A 59 8.43 -3.94 3.53
CA LEU A 59 9.68 -3.49 4.13
C LEU A 59 9.90 -1.99 3.91
N LYS A 60 10.66 -1.34 4.79
CA LYS A 60 11.07 0.05 4.59
C LYS A 60 11.69 0.21 3.22
N SER A 61 11.23 1.20 2.44
CA SER A 61 11.71 1.40 1.06
C SER A 61 13.21 1.69 1.02
N LEU A 62 13.87 1.15 0.00
CA LEU A 62 15.16 1.62 -0.45
C LEU A 62 14.92 2.87 -1.33
N PHE A 63 15.55 3.99 -0.96
CA PHE A 63 15.37 5.28 -1.62
C PHE A 63 16.60 5.65 -2.45
N GLU A 64 16.38 6.08 -3.67
CA GLU A 64 17.46 6.62 -4.54
C GLU A 64 18.15 7.83 -3.90
N GLU A 65 17.36 8.74 -3.34
CA GLU A 65 17.87 9.96 -2.70
C GLU A 65 18.72 9.68 -1.46
N GLN A 66 18.44 8.61 -0.71
CA GLN A 66 19.26 8.23 0.45
C GLN A 66 20.66 7.79 0.03
N ILE A 67 20.78 7.09 -1.08
CA ILE A 67 22.05 6.66 -1.65
C ILE A 67 22.88 7.91 -2.04
N MET A 68 22.25 8.86 -2.75
CA MET A 68 22.91 10.09 -3.19
C MET A 68 23.34 10.96 -2.01
N LEU A 69 22.46 11.19 -1.04
CA LEU A 69 22.77 12.01 0.16
C LEU A 69 23.89 11.41 1.00
N GLU A 70 23.94 10.10 1.17
CA GLU A 70 25.01 9.44 1.92
C GLU A 70 26.33 9.49 1.17
N ALA A 71 26.31 9.33 -0.15
CA ALA A 71 27.51 9.51 -0.97
C ALA A 71 28.04 10.95 -0.90
N ASP A 72 27.18 11.96 -1.00
CA ASP A 72 27.54 13.36 -0.86
C ASP A 72 28.14 13.67 0.53
N TRP A 73 27.57 13.07 1.59
CA TRP A 73 28.08 13.27 2.95
C TRP A 73 29.45 12.61 3.19
N LEU A 74 29.72 11.49 2.54
CA LEU A 74 31.02 10.79 2.61
C LEU A 74 32.05 11.39 1.65
N GLY A 75 31.62 12.17 0.66
CA GLY A 75 32.48 12.77 -0.35
C GLY A 75 33.35 13.90 0.19
N ASP A 76 34.58 14.04 -0.34
CA ASP A 76 35.42 15.22 -0.15
C ASP A 76 35.03 16.28 -1.20
N PRO A 77 34.77 17.55 -0.83
CA PRO A 77 34.50 18.64 -1.79
C PRO A 77 35.58 18.81 -2.85
N ASN A 78 36.79 18.33 -2.62
CA ASN A 78 37.89 18.37 -3.56
C ASN A 78 38.09 17.08 -4.38
N MET A 79 37.17 16.12 -4.28
CA MET A 79 37.23 14.87 -5.00
C MET A 79 37.01 15.09 -6.51
N TYR A 80 37.77 14.41 -7.33
CA TYR A 80 37.53 14.41 -8.77
C TYR A 80 36.17 13.74 -9.10
N PRO A 81 35.50 14.14 -10.20
CA PRO A 81 34.20 13.57 -10.58
C PRO A 81 34.16 12.05 -10.61
N GLU A 82 35.21 11.40 -11.12
CA GLU A 82 35.34 9.94 -11.17
C GLU A 82 35.37 9.30 -9.76
N GLY A 83 35.94 10.00 -8.78
CA GLY A 83 35.90 9.55 -7.37
C GLY A 83 34.53 9.68 -6.75
N SER A 84 33.74 10.68 -7.15
CA SER A 84 32.36 10.85 -6.72
C SER A 84 31.47 9.73 -7.26
N ASP A 85 31.59 9.38 -8.53
CA ASP A 85 30.83 8.29 -9.15
C ASP A 85 31.15 6.94 -8.51
N TYR A 86 32.42 6.68 -8.19
CA TYR A 86 32.83 5.48 -7.45
C TYR A 86 32.22 5.42 -6.06
N LEU A 87 32.18 6.55 -5.35
CA LEU A 87 31.60 6.62 -4.00
C LEU A 87 30.08 6.38 -4.02
N VAL A 88 29.36 6.97 -4.98
CA VAL A 88 27.93 6.72 -5.18
C VAL A 88 27.68 5.24 -5.43
N GLU A 89 28.44 4.60 -6.28
CA GLU A 89 28.29 3.18 -6.56
C GLU A 89 28.61 2.31 -5.35
N TYR A 90 29.65 2.65 -4.58
CA TYR A 90 29.99 1.96 -3.33
C TYR A 90 28.87 2.04 -2.30
N VAL A 91 28.33 3.24 -2.05
CA VAL A 91 27.19 3.44 -1.13
C VAL A 91 25.96 2.67 -1.61
N ARG A 92 25.69 2.72 -2.91
CA ARG A 92 24.57 2.00 -3.53
C ARG A 92 24.66 0.49 -3.29
N GLN A 93 25.81 -0.13 -3.55
CA GLN A 93 26.02 -1.55 -3.34
C GLN A 93 25.93 -1.93 -1.85
N HIS A 94 26.44 -1.08 -0.98
CA HIS A 94 26.34 -1.28 0.46
C HIS A 94 24.89 -1.26 0.94
N LYS A 95 24.10 -0.23 0.55
CA LYS A 95 22.68 -0.12 0.90
C LYS A 95 21.86 -1.27 0.34
N LEU A 96 22.14 -1.68 -0.87
CA LEU A 96 21.50 -2.84 -1.45
C LEU A 96 21.81 -4.11 -0.66
N SER A 97 23.06 -4.33 -0.29
CA SER A 97 23.46 -5.50 0.52
C SER A 97 22.73 -5.54 1.87
N GLU A 98 22.69 -4.41 2.59
CA GLU A 98 21.91 -4.27 3.85
C GLU A 98 20.44 -4.60 3.63
N TYR A 99 19.85 -4.13 2.52
CA TYR A 99 18.45 -4.38 2.20
C TYR A 99 18.16 -5.85 1.87
N LEU A 100 19.07 -6.51 1.14
CA LEU A 100 18.94 -7.94 0.83
C LEU A 100 19.06 -8.81 2.09
N GLU A 101 19.89 -8.40 3.06
CA GLU A 101 19.96 -9.05 4.37
C GLU A 101 18.66 -8.86 5.16
N LEU A 102 18.09 -7.65 5.15
CA LEU A 102 16.79 -7.38 5.76
C LEU A 102 15.69 -8.30 5.22
N ILE A 103 15.63 -8.50 3.88
CA ILE A 103 14.69 -9.44 3.26
C ILE A 103 14.91 -10.85 3.81
N LYS A 104 16.15 -11.38 3.73
CA LYS A 104 16.48 -12.73 4.16
C LYS A 104 16.17 -12.97 5.63
N ASP A 105 16.52 -12.02 6.49
CA ASP A 105 16.33 -12.15 7.94
C ASP A 105 14.86 -12.05 8.32
N THR A 106 14.10 -11.15 7.66
CA THR A 106 12.64 -11.08 7.84
C THR A 106 11.97 -12.37 7.40
N LYS A 107 12.36 -12.95 6.26
CA LYS A 107 11.79 -14.21 5.77
C LYS A 107 12.07 -15.40 6.71
N LYS A 108 13.17 -15.38 7.46
CA LYS A 108 13.48 -16.43 8.46
C LYS A 108 12.50 -16.42 9.64
N VAL A 109 12.06 -15.22 10.07
CA VAL A 109 11.24 -15.04 11.28
C VAL A 109 9.76 -14.79 11.00
N CYS A 110 9.40 -14.45 9.76
CA CYS A 110 8.02 -14.14 9.34
C CYS A 110 7.56 -15.06 8.21
N PRO A 111 6.86 -16.17 8.50
CA PRO A 111 6.30 -17.08 7.46
C PRO A 111 5.00 -16.52 6.86
N ILE A 112 4.98 -15.24 6.50
CA ILE A 112 3.94 -14.52 5.79
C ILE A 112 4.56 -13.79 4.60
N PRO A 113 3.77 -13.29 3.63
CA PRO A 113 4.31 -12.51 2.53
C PRO A 113 5.13 -11.30 3.00
N VAL A 114 6.36 -11.20 2.47
CA VAL A 114 7.30 -10.10 2.68
C VAL A 114 7.47 -9.38 1.35
N ILE A 115 7.04 -8.14 1.29
CA ILE A 115 7.05 -7.30 0.09
C ILE A 115 8.23 -6.35 0.19
N ALA A 116 9.18 -6.47 -0.74
CA ALA A 116 10.26 -5.49 -0.86
C ALA A 116 9.71 -4.17 -1.40
N SER A 117 10.25 -3.04 -0.99
CA SER A 117 9.78 -1.72 -1.43
C SER A 117 10.91 -0.88 -1.98
N ILE A 118 10.67 -0.28 -3.15
CA ILE A 118 11.61 0.59 -3.86
C ILE A 118 10.96 1.95 -4.06
N ASN A 119 11.67 3.01 -3.71
CA ASN A 119 11.30 4.36 -4.11
C ASN A 119 12.30 4.86 -5.15
N CYS A 120 11.90 4.83 -6.41
CA CYS A 120 12.74 5.16 -7.54
C CYS A 120 12.12 6.27 -8.39
N TYR A 121 12.99 7.10 -8.98
CA TYR A 121 12.60 8.14 -9.91
C TYR A 121 13.26 7.97 -11.29
N GLN A 122 14.44 7.34 -11.35
CA GLN A 122 15.15 7.02 -12.57
C GLN A 122 15.08 5.51 -12.85
N ASP A 123 15.17 5.13 -14.12
CA ASP A 123 14.77 3.81 -14.59
C ASP A 123 15.90 2.76 -14.60
N ALA A 124 17.12 3.17 -14.98
CA ALA A 124 18.11 2.21 -15.46
C ALA A 124 18.69 1.26 -14.39
N GLU A 125 18.73 1.63 -13.14
CA GLU A 125 19.50 0.92 -12.09
C GLU A 125 18.64 -0.03 -11.27
N TRP A 126 17.34 0.23 -11.17
CA TRP A 126 16.41 -0.51 -10.31
C TRP A 126 16.07 -1.90 -10.82
N VAL A 127 16.29 -2.14 -12.10
CA VAL A 127 16.10 -3.46 -12.72
C VAL A 127 17.00 -4.52 -12.08
N GLY A 128 18.29 -4.21 -11.89
CA GLY A 128 19.22 -5.12 -11.24
C GLY A 128 18.93 -5.34 -9.74
N PHE A 129 18.40 -4.32 -9.07
CA PHE A 129 18.00 -4.41 -7.67
C PHE A 129 16.78 -5.30 -7.49
N ALA A 130 15.79 -5.17 -8.35
CA ALA A 130 14.58 -5.99 -8.34
C ALA A 130 14.91 -7.49 -8.47
N GLN A 131 15.81 -7.86 -9.35
CA GLN A 131 16.27 -9.25 -9.50
C GLN A 131 16.94 -9.79 -8.23
N GLN A 132 17.78 -8.97 -7.58
CA GLN A 132 18.47 -9.37 -6.34
C GLN A 132 17.48 -9.48 -5.17
N MET A 133 16.45 -8.63 -5.10
CA MET A 133 15.38 -8.72 -4.10
C MET A 133 14.55 -10.00 -4.27
N GLU A 134 14.22 -10.38 -5.51
CA GLU A 134 13.59 -11.66 -5.80
C GLU A 134 14.48 -12.83 -5.36
N ALA A 135 15.76 -12.80 -5.71
CA ALA A 135 16.72 -13.83 -5.32
C ALA A 135 16.94 -13.90 -3.79
N ALA A 136 16.79 -12.79 -3.07
CA ALA A 136 16.83 -12.76 -1.61
C ALA A 136 15.59 -13.34 -0.93
N GLY A 137 14.51 -13.61 -1.70
CA GLY A 137 13.30 -14.28 -1.24
C GLY A 137 12.12 -13.34 -0.97
N ALA A 138 12.11 -12.12 -1.52
CA ALA A 138 10.92 -11.28 -1.50
C ALA A 138 9.76 -11.96 -2.24
N ASP A 139 8.54 -11.87 -1.71
CA ASP A 139 7.35 -12.48 -2.31
C ASP A 139 6.70 -11.56 -3.37
N ALA A 140 6.94 -10.25 -3.28
CA ALA A 140 6.54 -9.23 -4.25
C ALA A 140 7.45 -8.01 -4.14
N ILE A 141 7.34 -7.10 -5.11
CA ILE A 141 8.01 -5.80 -5.07
C ILE A 141 6.96 -4.70 -5.17
N GLU A 142 6.97 -3.77 -4.20
CA GLU A 142 6.21 -2.53 -4.25
C GLU A 142 7.09 -1.42 -4.83
N ILE A 143 6.66 -0.84 -5.95
CA ILE A 143 7.31 0.30 -6.59
C ILE A 143 6.55 1.56 -6.24
N ASN A 144 7.26 2.51 -5.66
CA ASN A 144 6.74 3.79 -5.25
C ASN A 144 7.42 4.90 -6.06
N ILE A 145 6.64 5.62 -6.86
CA ILE A 145 7.12 6.75 -7.65
C ILE A 145 6.40 8.00 -7.15
N LEU A 146 7.03 8.69 -6.19
CA LEU A 146 6.45 9.84 -5.53
C LEU A 146 7.26 11.10 -5.84
N ALA A 147 6.74 11.95 -6.73
CA ALA A 147 7.38 13.21 -7.09
C ALA A 147 6.34 14.29 -7.43
N LEU A 148 6.64 15.54 -7.09
CA LEU A 148 5.88 16.70 -7.53
C LEU A 148 6.41 17.17 -8.87
N GLN A 149 5.52 17.43 -9.81
CA GLN A 149 5.89 17.98 -11.11
C GLN A 149 5.85 19.51 -11.02
N THR A 150 7.03 20.12 -10.91
CA THR A 150 7.19 21.56 -10.70
C THR A 150 7.92 22.28 -11.84
N ASP A 151 8.33 21.55 -12.87
CA ASP A 151 8.98 22.12 -14.05
C ASP A 151 7.97 22.89 -14.91
N MET A 152 8.25 24.14 -15.22
CA MET A 152 7.43 24.96 -16.12
C MET A 152 7.40 24.44 -17.57
N GLN A 153 8.41 23.66 -17.97
CA GLN A 153 8.48 23.00 -19.29
C GLN A 153 7.97 21.54 -19.25
N TYR A 154 7.17 21.22 -18.24
CA TYR A 154 6.62 19.89 -18.06
C TYR A 154 5.87 19.39 -19.30
N ASN A 155 6.25 18.22 -19.79
CA ASN A 155 5.53 17.55 -20.86
C ASN A 155 4.36 16.75 -20.26
N TYR A 156 3.13 17.16 -20.57
CA TYR A 156 1.92 16.53 -20.02
C TYR A 156 1.87 15.02 -20.33
N GLY A 157 1.66 14.24 -19.28
CA GLY A 157 1.64 12.78 -19.35
C GLY A 157 3.01 12.10 -19.18
N SER A 158 4.10 12.85 -19.11
CA SER A 158 5.44 12.26 -18.94
C SER A 158 5.63 11.61 -17.57
N PHE A 159 4.94 12.08 -16.55
CA PHE A 159 4.98 11.49 -15.22
C PHE A 159 4.25 10.16 -15.17
N GLU A 160 3.07 10.09 -15.78
CA GLU A 160 2.32 8.85 -15.93
C GLU A 160 3.09 7.83 -16.80
N GLN A 161 3.70 8.29 -17.90
CA GLN A 161 4.51 7.43 -18.76
C GLN A 161 5.70 6.82 -18.01
N ARG A 162 6.35 7.57 -17.13
CA ARG A 162 7.45 7.07 -16.30
C ARG A 162 7.03 5.88 -15.43
N HIS A 163 5.82 5.89 -14.88
CA HIS A 163 5.31 4.73 -14.11
C HIS A 163 5.21 3.49 -14.98
N ILE A 164 4.75 3.65 -16.22
CA ILE A 164 4.61 2.55 -17.19
C ILE A 164 5.97 2.02 -17.60
N ASP A 165 6.92 2.90 -17.89
CA ASP A 165 8.27 2.53 -18.34
C ASP A 165 9.02 1.76 -17.24
N ILE A 166 9.05 2.26 -16.01
CA ILE A 166 9.68 1.60 -14.86
C ILE A 166 9.05 0.22 -14.62
N LEU A 167 7.71 0.14 -14.58
CA LEU A 167 7.01 -1.13 -14.43
C LEU A 167 7.41 -2.12 -15.53
N SER A 168 7.37 -1.67 -16.79
CA SER A 168 7.65 -2.52 -17.96
C SER A 168 9.08 -3.05 -17.95
N HIS A 169 10.04 -2.25 -17.50
CA HIS A 169 11.44 -2.66 -17.44
C HIS A 169 11.67 -3.67 -16.31
N ILE A 170 11.15 -3.41 -15.11
CA ILE A 170 11.29 -4.34 -13.99
C ILE A 170 10.54 -5.65 -14.27
N LYS A 171 9.33 -5.59 -14.86
CA LYS A 171 8.53 -6.78 -15.15
C LYS A 171 9.19 -7.76 -16.10
N LYS A 172 10.08 -7.30 -16.99
CA LYS A 172 10.87 -8.17 -17.90
C LYS A 172 11.90 -9.01 -17.16
N THR A 173 12.28 -8.63 -15.95
CA THR A 173 13.43 -9.18 -15.24
C THR A 173 13.08 -10.00 -13.99
N VAL A 174 11.88 -9.80 -13.42
CA VAL A 174 11.40 -10.52 -12.25
C VAL A 174 10.13 -11.30 -12.56
N ARG A 175 9.94 -12.42 -11.84
CA ARG A 175 8.73 -13.28 -11.94
C ARG A 175 7.73 -12.98 -10.84
N ILE A 176 8.19 -12.51 -9.68
CA ILE A 176 7.34 -12.14 -8.55
C ILE A 176 6.40 -10.99 -8.92
N PRO A 177 5.25 -10.87 -8.24
CA PRO A 177 4.29 -9.80 -8.47
C PRO A 177 4.90 -8.42 -8.27
N ILE A 178 4.49 -7.46 -9.10
CA ILE A 178 4.82 -6.05 -8.94
C ILE A 178 3.56 -5.29 -8.52
N ILE A 179 3.68 -4.54 -7.44
CA ILE A 179 2.66 -3.68 -6.86
C ILE A 179 3.06 -2.24 -7.13
N MET A 180 2.13 -1.43 -7.67
CA MET A 180 2.40 -0.02 -7.94
C MET A 180 1.73 0.85 -6.89
N LYS A 181 2.52 1.56 -6.06
CA LYS A 181 2.00 2.51 -5.09
C LYS A 181 2.04 3.92 -5.66
N LEU A 182 0.88 4.52 -5.79
CA LEU A 182 0.70 5.78 -6.51
C LEU A 182 0.61 6.96 -5.55
N GLY A 183 1.13 8.12 -5.98
CA GLY A 183 0.84 9.41 -5.37
C GLY A 183 -0.59 9.86 -5.70
N ASP A 184 -1.08 10.82 -4.96
CA ASP A 184 -2.44 11.38 -5.12
C ASP A 184 -2.51 12.61 -6.05
N ASN A 185 -1.40 12.93 -6.70
CA ASN A 185 -1.21 14.08 -7.59
C ASN A 185 -1.37 13.75 -9.09
N LEU A 186 -2.10 12.69 -9.40
CA LEU A 186 -2.37 12.26 -10.77
C LEU A 186 -3.60 12.96 -11.35
N THR A 187 -3.54 13.33 -12.62
CA THR A 187 -4.67 13.97 -13.32
C THR A 187 -5.81 12.98 -13.58
N ASN A 188 -5.47 11.76 -14.01
CA ASN A 188 -6.43 10.69 -14.26
C ASN A 188 -5.85 9.35 -13.75
N PRO A 189 -6.06 9.03 -12.46
CA PRO A 189 -5.60 7.77 -11.90
C PRO A 189 -6.13 6.53 -12.63
N ILE A 190 -7.36 6.58 -13.14
CA ILE A 190 -7.98 5.41 -13.78
C ILE A 190 -7.27 5.06 -15.09
N ALA A 191 -6.97 6.05 -15.92
CA ALA A 191 -6.24 5.81 -17.16
C ALA A 191 -4.82 5.25 -16.90
N LEU A 192 -4.14 5.75 -15.86
CA LEU A 192 -2.84 5.20 -15.48
C LEU A 192 -2.98 3.76 -14.97
N ILE A 193 -3.95 3.48 -14.09
CA ILE A 193 -4.18 2.14 -13.52
C ILE A 193 -4.49 1.13 -14.64
N ASP A 194 -5.29 1.49 -15.64
CA ASP A 194 -5.55 0.63 -16.80
C ASP A 194 -4.27 0.31 -17.57
N GLN A 195 -3.42 1.32 -17.82
CA GLN A 195 -2.13 1.10 -18.45
C GLN A 195 -1.17 0.26 -17.60
N LEU A 196 -1.15 0.47 -16.28
CA LEU A 196 -0.36 -0.35 -15.36
C LEU A 196 -0.80 -1.82 -15.38
N TYR A 197 -2.11 -2.06 -15.38
CA TYR A 197 -2.64 -3.42 -15.54
C TYR A 197 -2.22 -4.04 -16.88
N ALA A 198 -2.37 -3.31 -17.98
CA ALA A 198 -1.97 -3.77 -19.32
C ALA A 198 -0.47 -4.10 -19.41
N ASN A 199 0.38 -3.43 -18.63
CA ASN A 199 1.82 -3.66 -18.56
C ASN A 199 2.24 -4.64 -17.43
N GLY A 200 1.29 -5.32 -16.78
CA GLY A 200 1.57 -6.45 -15.91
C GLY A 200 1.74 -6.12 -14.42
N ALA A 201 1.24 -4.96 -13.97
CA ALA A 201 1.06 -4.73 -12.53
C ALA A 201 0.10 -5.78 -11.95
N ALA A 202 0.42 -6.33 -10.79
CA ALA A 202 -0.42 -7.28 -10.08
C ALA A 202 -1.42 -6.61 -9.14
N ALA A 203 -1.06 -5.43 -8.61
CA ALA A 203 -1.91 -4.65 -7.73
C ALA A 203 -1.50 -3.17 -7.74
N VAL A 204 -2.40 -2.33 -7.22
CA VAL A 204 -2.18 -0.90 -7.01
C VAL A 204 -2.52 -0.51 -5.59
N VAL A 205 -1.67 0.32 -4.96
CA VAL A 205 -1.88 0.90 -3.64
C VAL A 205 -2.27 2.37 -3.78
N LEU A 206 -3.39 2.77 -3.22
CA LEU A 206 -3.94 4.12 -3.27
C LEU A 206 -4.11 4.67 -1.84
N PHE A 207 -3.42 5.70 -1.41
CA PHE A 207 -2.34 6.44 -2.05
C PHE A 207 -1.14 6.55 -1.13
N ASN A 208 0.06 6.79 -1.68
CA ASN A 208 1.12 7.38 -0.89
C ASN A 208 0.78 8.85 -0.59
N ARG A 209 1.23 9.34 0.57
CA ARG A 209 0.91 10.69 1.03
C ARG A 209 2.17 11.56 1.04
N PHE A 210 2.10 12.73 0.39
CA PHE A 210 3.11 13.75 0.58
C PHE A 210 3.02 14.35 1.99
N TYR A 211 4.16 14.56 2.63
CA TYR A 211 4.22 15.36 3.84
C TYR A 211 4.07 16.83 3.47
N GLN A 212 3.11 17.48 4.09
CA GLN A 212 2.85 18.88 3.81
C GLN A 212 3.78 19.77 4.66
N PRO A 213 4.41 20.80 4.08
CA PRO A 213 5.08 21.83 4.86
C PRO A 213 4.04 22.70 5.58
N ASP A 214 4.46 23.32 6.67
CA ASP A 214 3.70 24.34 7.38
C ASP A 214 4.58 25.57 7.63
N ILE A 215 4.00 26.67 8.08
CA ILE A 215 4.70 27.94 8.29
C ILE A 215 4.54 28.38 9.75
N ASP A 216 5.66 28.50 10.47
CA ASP A 216 5.72 29.17 11.75
C ASP A 216 5.71 30.67 11.53
N ILE A 217 4.58 31.31 11.77
CA ILE A 217 4.39 32.74 11.50
C ILE A 217 5.21 33.63 12.43
N GLU A 218 5.50 33.18 13.67
CA GLU A 218 6.30 33.94 14.62
C GLU A 218 7.78 33.91 14.25
N LYS A 219 8.28 32.76 13.80
CA LYS A 219 9.67 32.62 13.35
C LYS A 219 9.88 32.93 11.88
N MET A 220 8.79 33.18 11.13
CA MET A 220 8.79 33.40 9.67
C MET A 220 9.61 32.34 8.91
N LYS A 221 9.44 31.08 9.25
CA LYS A 221 10.15 29.96 8.63
C LYS A 221 9.24 28.77 8.34
N GLN A 222 9.64 27.99 7.35
CA GLN A 222 9.00 26.73 7.03
C GLN A 222 9.28 25.70 8.13
N ILE A 223 8.26 24.97 8.51
CA ILE A 223 8.31 23.84 9.45
C ILE A 223 7.64 22.62 8.83
N SER A 224 7.83 21.45 9.43
CA SER A 224 7.07 20.25 9.05
C SER A 224 5.63 20.38 9.54
N GLY A 225 4.69 20.12 8.67
CA GLY A 225 3.28 19.92 9.05
C GLY A 225 3.07 18.55 9.73
N ASN A 226 1.83 18.13 9.79
CA ASN A 226 1.49 16.86 10.43
C ASN A 226 2.04 15.66 9.63
N VAL A 227 2.97 14.93 10.23
CA VAL A 227 3.60 13.74 9.63
C VAL A 227 2.64 12.55 9.56
N PHE A 228 1.77 12.39 10.58
CA PHE A 228 0.82 11.29 10.63
C PHE A 228 -0.47 11.62 9.88
N SER A 229 -1.02 10.61 9.22
CA SER A 229 -2.36 10.71 8.62
C SER A 229 -3.44 10.80 9.69
N THR A 230 -4.61 11.24 9.29
CA THR A 230 -5.84 11.26 10.07
C THR A 230 -6.93 10.42 9.39
N GLY A 231 -8.02 10.11 10.07
CA GLY A 231 -9.14 9.38 9.46
C GLY A 231 -9.76 10.08 8.24
N ALA A 232 -9.56 11.39 8.09
CA ALA A 232 -10.02 12.16 6.93
C ALA A 232 -9.26 11.79 5.64
N ASP A 233 -8.02 11.37 5.75
CA ASP A 233 -7.18 11.01 4.59
C ASP A 233 -7.72 9.76 3.86
N LEU A 234 -8.41 8.86 4.55
CA LEU A 234 -8.97 7.65 3.96
C LEU A 234 -10.02 7.94 2.87
N VAL A 235 -10.78 9.03 2.99
CA VAL A 235 -11.90 9.34 2.09
C VAL A 235 -11.46 9.45 0.63
N LYS A 236 -10.25 9.99 0.38
CA LYS A 236 -9.69 10.07 -0.96
C LYS A 236 -9.43 8.67 -1.54
N ALA A 237 -8.79 7.79 -0.78
CA ALA A 237 -8.53 6.42 -1.19
C ALA A 237 -9.84 5.66 -1.47
N LEU A 238 -10.85 5.77 -0.60
CA LEU A 238 -12.16 5.13 -0.80
C LEU A 238 -12.81 5.53 -2.12
N ARG A 239 -12.79 6.83 -2.45
CA ARG A 239 -13.33 7.32 -3.72
C ARG A 239 -12.66 6.65 -4.92
N TRP A 240 -11.33 6.71 -4.96
CA TRP A 240 -10.59 6.24 -6.12
C TRP A 240 -10.58 4.72 -6.24
N ILE A 241 -10.55 3.98 -5.11
CA ILE A 241 -10.71 2.52 -5.11
C ILE A 241 -12.11 2.15 -5.61
N GLY A 242 -13.16 2.85 -5.16
CA GLY A 242 -14.53 2.60 -5.61
C GLY A 242 -14.71 2.79 -7.12
N ILE A 243 -14.04 3.77 -7.72
CA ILE A 243 -14.07 3.99 -9.17
C ILE A 243 -13.18 2.98 -9.89
N ALA A 244 -11.93 2.82 -9.42
CA ALA A 244 -10.93 1.99 -10.10
C ALA A 244 -11.30 0.51 -10.09
N SER A 245 -11.78 -0.03 -8.98
CA SER A 245 -12.16 -1.45 -8.86
C SER A 245 -13.36 -1.83 -9.72
N ALA A 246 -14.21 -0.87 -10.07
CA ALA A 246 -15.28 -1.07 -11.05
C ALA A 246 -14.76 -1.02 -12.49
N ALA A 247 -13.86 -0.07 -12.80
CA ALA A 247 -13.33 0.15 -14.14
C ALA A 247 -12.27 -0.91 -14.54
N VAL A 248 -11.35 -1.25 -13.65
CA VAL A 248 -10.26 -2.22 -13.88
C VAL A 248 -10.37 -3.34 -12.84
N ASN A 249 -11.40 -4.17 -12.99
CA ASN A 249 -11.82 -5.15 -11.99
C ASN A 249 -10.93 -6.42 -11.90
N LYS A 250 -9.96 -6.56 -12.77
CA LYS A 250 -9.00 -7.68 -12.77
C LYS A 250 -7.72 -7.37 -11.99
N LEU A 251 -7.59 -6.16 -11.48
CA LEU A 251 -6.46 -5.71 -10.69
C LEU A 251 -6.83 -5.70 -9.20
N ASP A 252 -5.89 -6.06 -8.34
CA ASP A 252 -6.08 -5.94 -6.90
C ASP A 252 -5.76 -4.52 -6.41
N TYR A 253 -6.48 -4.08 -5.37
CA TYR A 253 -6.33 -2.75 -4.77
C TYR A 253 -6.04 -2.85 -3.28
N ALA A 254 -5.15 -1.99 -2.77
CA ALA A 254 -5.00 -1.75 -1.36
C ALA A 254 -5.25 -0.26 -1.03
N ALA A 255 -5.96 -0.01 0.07
CA ALA A 255 -6.08 1.35 0.59
C ALA A 255 -4.89 1.67 1.48
N SER A 256 -4.29 2.84 1.29
CA SER A 256 -3.21 3.36 2.13
C SER A 256 -3.51 4.80 2.56
N GLY A 257 -3.18 5.10 3.83
CA GLY A 257 -3.45 6.40 4.46
C GLY A 257 -4.83 6.50 5.13
N GLY A 258 -4.85 7.08 6.34
CA GLY A 258 -6.08 7.39 7.06
C GLY A 258 -6.80 6.22 7.74
N ILE A 259 -6.19 5.04 7.81
CA ILE A 259 -6.79 3.87 8.47
C ILE A 259 -6.41 3.89 9.95
N HIS A 260 -7.24 4.55 10.76
CA HIS A 260 -7.06 4.72 12.19
C HIS A 260 -8.12 3.99 13.03
N SER A 261 -9.03 3.29 12.37
CA SER A 261 -10.02 2.44 13.03
C SER A 261 -10.32 1.21 12.18
N PRO A 262 -10.82 0.13 12.77
CA PRO A 262 -11.14 -1.11 12.03
C PRO A 262 -12.31 -0.91 11.05
N GLU A 263 -13.21 0.05 11.30
CA GLU A 263 -14.24 0.44 10.34
C GLU A 263 -13.64 0.96 9.02
N GLY A 264 -12.46 1.59 9.09
CA GLY A 264 -11.72 2.03 7.91
C GLY A 264 -11.36 0.86 7.00
N ILE A 265 -11.01 -0.29 7.56
CA ILE A 265 -10.72 -1.53 6.81
C ILE A 265 -11.98 -2.03 6.10
N VAL A 266 -13.10 -2.11 6.83
CA VAL A 266 -14.39 -2.51 6.26
C VAL A 266 -14.79 -1.60 5.11
N LYS A 267 -14.65 -0.27 5.29
CA LYS A 267 -14.97 0.71 4.23
C LYS A 267 -14.10 0.50 2.99
N ALA A 268 -12.80 0.24 3.18
CA ALA A 268 -11.88 0.00 2.06
C ALA A 268 -12.28 -1.27 1.28
N ILE A 269 -12.61 -2.36 1.97
CA ILE A 269 -13.04 -3.61 1.32
C ILE A 269 -14.38 -3.43 0.61
N LEU A 270 -15.36 -2.76 1.24
CA LEU A 270 -16.64 -2.43 0.60
C LEU A 270 -16.46 -1.57 -0.66
N ALA A 271 -15.47 -0.69 -0.70
CA ALA A 271 -15.12 0.10 -1.88
C ALA A 271 -14.43 -0.74 -2.97
N GLY A 272 -13.86 -1.91 -2.65
CA GLY A 272 -13.22 -2.81 -3.61
C GLY A 272 -11.77 -3.16 -3.33
N ALA A 273 -11.20 -2.72 -2.19
CA ALA A 273 -9.86 -3.11 -1.79
C ALA A 273 -9.80 -4.59 -1.39
N SER A 274 -8.70 -5.26 -1.73
CA SER A 274 -8.35 -6.61 -1.27
C SER A 274 -7.63 -6.58 0.08
N ALA A 275 -6.92 -5.48 0.35
CA ALA A 275 -6.09 -5.28 1.53
C ALA A 275 -6.01 -3.81 1.92
N VAL A 276 -5.41 -3.53 3.07
CA VAL A 276 -5.12 -2.18 3.55
C VAL A 276 -3.68 -2.11 4.05
N GLU A 277 -3.00 -1.01 3.74
CA GLU A 277 -1.68 -0.71 4.25
C GLU A 277 -1.75 0.33 5.38
N ILE A 278 -1.30 -0.06 6.56
CA ILE A 278 -1.38 0.75 7.77
C ILE A 278 0.02 1.15 8.24
N CYS A 279 0.21 2.44 8.49
CA CYS A 279 1.44 3.02 9.02
C CYS A 279 1.17 3.90 10.25
N SER A 280 0.56 5.08 10.06
CA SER A 280 0.40 6.10 11.11
C SER A 280 -0.29 5.58 12.38
N ALA A 281 -1.32 4.74 12.23
CA ALA A 281 -2.02 4.16 13.37
C ALA A 281 -1.09 3.25 14.22
N PHE A 282 -0.20 2.50 13.58
CA PHE A 282 0.76 1.65 14.28
C PHE A 282 1.88 2.45 14.95
N TYR A 283 2.31 3.59 14.39
CA TYR A 283 3.21 4.50 15.08
C TYR A 283 2.61 5.08 16.37
N GLN A 284 1.31 5.37 16.33
CA GLN A 284 0.61 5.99 17.46
C GLN A 284 0.18 4.98 18.54
N ASN A 285 -0.08 3.71 18.17
CA ASN A 285 -0.70 2.72 19.05
C ASN A 285 0.03 1.38 19.15
N SER A 286 1.18 1.24 18.50
CA SER A 286 1.95 0.01 18.41
C SER A 286 1.27 -1.17 17.67
N TYR A 287 1.95 -2.30 17.60
CA TYR A 287 1.48 -3.53 16.96
C TYR A 287 0.29 -4.19 17.69
N ALA A 288 0.03 -3.86 18.96
CA ALA A 288 -1.12 -4.39 19.71
C ALA A 288 -2.46 -4.12 19.02
N LEU A 289 -2.55 -2.99 18.28
CA LEU A 289 -3.73 -2.60 17.52
C LEU A 289 -4.17 -3.64 16.49
N VAL A 290 -3.27 -4.48 15.99
CA VAL A 290 -3.57 -5.51 14.99
C VAL A 290 -4.61 -6.50 15.51
N GLY A 291 -4.43 -6.99 16.75
CA GLY A 291 -5.36 -7.91 17.39
C GLY A 291 -6.75 -7.32 17.56
N GLU A 292 -6.84 -6.04 17.94
CA GLU A 292 -8.11 -5.32 18.08
C GLU A 292 -8.85 -5.22 16.72
N TYR A 293 -8.11 -4.92 15.66
CA TYR A 293 -8.68 -4.81 14.32
C TYR A 293 -9.17 -6.17 13.78
N ILE A 294 -8.40 -7.23 13.97
CA ILE A 294 -8.81 -8.60 13.62
C ILE A 294 -10.07 -9.00 14.39
N HIS A 295 -10.11 -8.75 15.68
CA HIS A 295 -11.27 -9.06 16.53
C HIS A 295 -12.52 -8.32 16.03
N PHE A 296 -12.40 -7.01 15.78
CA PHE A 296 -13.53 -6.22 15.25
C PHE A 296 -14.03 -6.76 13.91
N LEU A 297 -13.12 -7.09 12.99
CA LEU A 297 -13.50 -7.60 11.67
C LEU A 297 -14.30 -8.90 11.78
N ASN A 298 -13.86 -9.84 12.62
CA ASN A 298 -14.60 -11.08 12.86
C ASN A 298 -16.00 -10.79 13.41
N LEU A 299 -16.11 -9.99 14.46
CA LEU A 299 -17.41 -9.61 15.04
C LEU A 299 -18.32 -8.87 14.05
N TRP A 300 -17.75 -8.02 13.19
CA TRP A 300 -18.53 -7.31 12.19
C TRP A 300 -19.07 -8.27 11.12
N MET A 301 -18.22 -9.20 10.64
CA MET A 301 -18.59 -10.20 9.65
C MET A 301 -19.68 -11.14 10.21
N ASP A 302 -19.51 -11.66 11.41
CA ASP A 302 -20.50 -12.50 12.09
C ASP A 302 -21.85 -11.78 12.21
N ARG A 303 -21.85 -10.53 12.67
CA ARG A 303 -23.07 -9.71 12.79
C ARG A 303 -23.76 -9.44 11.47
N LYS A 304 -22.99 -9.42 10.35
CA LYS A 304 -23.50 -9.22 9.00
C LYS A 304 -23.82 -10.52 8.27
N GLY A 305 -23.53 -11.68 8.86
CA GLY A 305 -23.70 -12.99 8.24
C GLY A 305 -22.76 -13.21 7.06
N MET A 306 -21.55 -12.62 7.10
CA MET A 306 -20.53 -12.76 6.07
C MET A 306 -19.53 -13.84 6.50
N GLU A 307 -19.31 -14.82 5.65
CA GLU A 307 -18.41 -15.96 5.91
C GLU A 307 -16.97 -15.67 5.46
N ASN A 308 -16.79 -14.79 4.48
CA ASN A 308 -15.48 -14.47 3.89
C ASN A 308 -15.46 -13.07 3.29
N ILE A 309 -14.26 -12.53 3.06
CA ILE A 309 -14.04 -11.19 2.50
C ILE A 309 -14.63 -11.01 1.10
N PRO A 310 -14.50 -11.97 0.16
CA PRO A 310 -15.09 -11.83 -1.17
C PRO A 310 -16.60 -11.55 -1.19
N GLN A 311 -17.36 -11.95 -0.17
CA GLN A 311 -18.80 -11.71 -0.11
C GLN A 311 -19.18 -10.23 0.00
N PHE A 312 -18.27 -9.37 0.51
CA PHE A 312 -18.55 -7.95 0.62
C PHE A 312 -17.52 -7.03 -0.06
N LYS A 313 -16.45 -7.61 -0.65
CA LYS A 313 -15.48 -6.84 -1.43
C LYS A 313 -16.17 -6.18 -2.63
N GLY A 314 -16.06 -4.86 -2.72
CA GLY A 314 -16.58 -4.09 -3.84
C GLY A 314 -18.12 -3.93 -3.88
N MET A 315 -18.86 -4.34 -2.85
CA MET A 315 -20.33 -4.16 -2.82
C MET A 315 -20.76 -2.70 -2.95
N LEU A 316 -19.89 -1.76 -2.63
CA LEU A 316 -20.16 -0.31 -2.70
C LEU A 316 -19.23 0.40 -3.69
N ASN A 317 -18.65 -0.32 -4.65
CA ASN A 317 -17.93 0.33 -5.75
C ASN A 317 -18.91 0.93 -6.77
N VAL A 318 -18.39 1.57 -7.82
CA VAL A 318 -19.18 2.28 -8.84
C VAL A 318 -19.66 1.35 -9.97
N SER A 319 -19.86 0.08 -9.71
CA SER A 319 -20.27 -0.89 -10.74
C SER A 319 -21.66 -0.65 -11.35
N ASP A 320 -22.54 0.07 -10.67
CA ASP A 320 -23.83 0.49 -11.21
C ASP A 320 -23.71 1.85 -11.91
N LEU A 321 -23.13 1.83 -13.10
CA LEU A 321 -22.88 3.02 -13.91
C LEU A 321 -24.16 3.65 -14.51
N ASN A 322 -25.33 3.03 -14.35
CA ASN A 322 -26.60 3.56 -14.85
C ASN A 322 -27.27 4.56 -13.88
N GLY A 323 -26.72 4.70 -12.68
CA GLY A 323 -27.19 5.65 -11.67
C GLY A 323 -26.40 6.97 -11.67
N VAL A 324 -26.91 7.96 -10.92
CA VAL A 324 -26.20 9.20 -10.61
C VAL A 324 -24.96 8.87 -9.77
N ASN A 325 -23.78 8.86 -10.40
CA ASN A 325 -22.54 8.49 -9.77
C ASN A 325 -22.16 9.48 -8.66
N THR A 326 -22.30 9.05 -7.40
CA THR A 326 -22.03 9.87 -6.22
C THR A 326 -20.53 10.09 -5.96
N PHE A 327 -19.67 9.35 -6.64
CA PHE A 327 -18.21 9.50 -6.53
C PHE A 327 -17.64 10.56 -7.48
N GLU A 328 -18.43 11.02 -8.46
CA GLU A 328 -18.04 12.01 -9.45
C GLU A 328 -18.69 13.39 -9.22
N ARG A 329 -18.91 14.13 -10.30
CA ARG A 329 -19.37 15.52 -10.29
C ARG A 329 -20.73 15.74 -9.61
N THR A 330 -21.61 14.76 -9.65
CA THR A 330 -23.00 14.88 -9.13
C THR A 330 -23.12 14.80 -7.61
N GLN A 331 -22.03 14.56 -6.90
CA GLN A 331 -21.99 14.52 -5.42
C GLN A 331 -22.58 15.78 -4.78
N PHE A 332 -22.38 16.97 -5.37
CA PHE A 332 -22.92 18.23 -4.87
C PHE A 332 -24.45 18.21 -4.80
N MET A 333 -25.12 17.68 -5.81
CA MET A 333 -26.58 17.65 -5.87
C MET A 333 -27.16 16.74 -4.78
N LYS A 334 -26.48 15.62 -4.48
CA LYS A 334 -26.96 14.64 -3.49
C LYS A 334 -26.69 15.08 -2.05
N TYR A 335 -25.49 15.59 -1.77
CA TYR A 335 -25.08 15.86 -0.39
C TYR A 335 -25.46 17.25 0.11
N PHE A 336 -25.57 18.26 -0.76
CA PHE A 336 -26.02 19.60 -0.36
C PHE A 336 -27.54 19.72 -0.26
N SER A 337 -28.31 19.02 -1.11
CA SER A 337 -29.77 19.06 -1.05
C SER A 337 -30.36 18.42 0.22
N SER A 338 -29.61 17.58 0.90
CA SER A 338 -30.02 16.94 2.18
C SER A 338 -29.74 17.78 3.43
N LYS A 339 -29.11 18.96 3.28
CA LYS A 339 -28.80 19.88 4.40
C LYS A 339 -29.70 21.12 4.36
N LYS A 340 -31.00 20.92 4.14
CA LYS A 340 -32.03 21.95 4.39
C LYS A 340 -32.52 21.89 5.81
#